data_6c44490e9d0fec3640bb91a01841a7b5
#
_entry.id   6c44490e9d0fec3640bb91a01841a7b5
#
_cell.length_a   1.000
_cell.length_b   1.000
_cell.length_c   1.000
_cell.angle_alpha   90.00
_cell.angle_beta   90.00
_cell.angle_gamma   90.00
#
_symmetry.space_group_name_H-M   'P 1'
#
loop_
_entity.id
_entity.type
_entity.pdbx_description
1 polymer ?
#
loop_
_entity_poly.entity_id
_entity_poly.type
_entity_poly.pdbx_seq_one_letter_code
_entity_poly.pdbx_strand_id
1 'polypeptide(L)'
;MKRKFSTRIITCIATSAVLAVGTLSFTVINAIADEAVSYYGLSADGTVVSGTVTDYTRITSTDTAWGIAGKETWYVADGNFGIGTTTNPLDLKGNVNVILKNGAEVSVWNGIAGTDATITFYSESESASGVIGFIGATGDDGGWGTTESGPDE
;
A
#
# COMPACT_ATOMS: atom_id res chain seq x y z
N MET A 1 -30.76 -2.57 37.52
CA MET A 1 -31.01 -2.83 36.09
C MET A 1 -29.79 -3.52 35.50
N LYS A 2 -29.79 -4.86 35.38
CA LYS A 2 -28.60 -5.64 34.93
C LYS A 2 -28.72 -5.85 33.42
N ARG A 3 -27.81 -5.30 32.66
CA ARG A 3 -27.70 -5.55 31.21
C ARG A 3 -27.02 -6.91 30.99
N LYS A 4 -27.76 -7.84 30.36
CA LYS A 4 -27.20 -9.12 29.88
C LYS A 4 -26.47 -8.86 28.56
N PHE A 5 -25.14 -9.09 28.54
CA PHE A 5 -24.39 -9.22 27.30
C PHE A 5 -24.69 -10.58 26.69
N SER A 6 -25.25 -10.58 25.47
CA SER A 6 -25.45 -11.81 24.68
C SER A 6 -24.23 -12.03 23.82
N THR A 7 -23.37 -12.95 24.23
CA THR A 7 -22.28 -13.47 23.40
C THR A 7 -22.88 -14.37 22.33
N ARG A 8 -22.94 -13.92 21.11
CA ARG A 8 -23.28 -14.77 19.97
C ARG A 8 -22.03 -15.54 19.55
N ILE A 9 -21.99 -16.80 19.94
CA ILE A 9 -21.02 -17.77 19.43
C ILE A 9 -21.51 -18.17 18.04
N ILE A 10 -20.77 -17.76 17.01
CA ILE A 10 -20.99 -18.26 15.64
C ILE A 10 -20.27 -19.60 15.54
N THR A 11 -21.03 -20.68 15.71
CA THR A 11 -20.52 -22.03 15.49
C THR A 11 -20.55 -22.32 13.99
N CYS A 12 -19.40 -22.25 13.31
CA CYS A 12 -19.26 -22.79 11.97
C CYS A 12 -19.23 -24.31 12.06
N ILE A 13 -20.29 -24.97 11.66
CA ILE A 13 -20.36 -26.43 11.53
C ILE A 13 -19.64 -26.80 10.24
N ALA A 14 -18.42 -27.33 10.35
CA ALA A 14 -17.72 -27.95 9.23
C ALA A 14 -18.31 -29.35 9.02
N THR A 15 -19.08 -29.52 7.96
CA THR A 15 -19.56 -30.84 7.53
C THR A 15 -18.43 -31.57 6.82
N SER A 16 -17.79 -32.51 7.50
CA SER A 16 -16.76 -33.36 6.92
C SER A 16 -17.42 -34.43 6.05
N ALA A 17 -17.32 -34.30 4.74
CA ALA A 17 -17.54 -35.40 3.81
C ALA A 17 -16.21 -36.14 3.58
N VAL A 18 -16.07 -37.32 4.15
CA VAL A 18 -14.94 -38.22 3.88
C VAL A 18 -15.23 -38.96 2.59
N LEU A 19 -14.47 -38.65 1.53
CA LEU A 19 -14.33 -39.53 0.38
C LEU A 19 -12.84 -39.87 0.20
N ALA A 20 -12.58 -41.16 0.10
CA ALA A 20 -11.25 -41.76 0.08
C ALA A 20 -10.49 -41.49 -1.23
N VAL A 21 -9.16 -41.55 -1.09
CA VAL A 21 -8.10 -41.75 -2.11
C VAL A 21 -7.71 -40.49 -2.90
N GLY A 22 -6.65 -39.91 -2.43
CA GLY A 22 -5.86 -38.86 -3.07
C GLY A 22 -5.42 -37.85 -2.03
N THR A 23 -4.12 -37.78 -1.74
CA THR A 23 -3.56 -36.80 -0.81
C THR A 23 -3.73 -35.39 -1.38
N LEU A 24 -4.90 -34.81 -1.23
CA LEU A 24 -5.12 -33.39 -1.42
C LEU A 24 -4.64 -32.70 -0.14
N SER A 25 -3.45 -32.13 -0.21
CA SER A 25 -3.00 -31.18 0.80
C SER A 25 -3.92 -29.96 0.75
N PHE A 26 -4.94 -29.95 1.61
CA PHE A 26 -5.69 -28.71 1.84
C PHE A 26 -4.81 -27.78 2.64
N THR A 27 -4.21 -26.82 1.95
CA THR A 27 -3.70 -25.64 2.62
C THR A 27 -4.91 -24.89 3.16
N VAL A 28 -5.17 -25.00 4.45
CA VAL A 28 -6.14 -24.14 5.11
C VAL A 28 -5.56 -22.73 5.04
N ILE A 29 -5.95 -21.98 4.04
CA ILE A 29 -5.71 -20.54 4.04
C ILE A 29 -6.66 -20.02 5.14
N ASN A 30 -6.13 -19.76 6.31
CA ASN A 30 -6.80 -18.92 7.28
C ASN A 30 -6.90 -17.53 6.62
N ALA A 31 -7.98 -17.27 5.93
CA ALA A 31 -8.37 -15.92 5.59
C ALA A 31 -8.69 -15.25 6.93
N ILE A 32 -7.68 -14.63 7.52
CA ILE A 32 -7.89 -13.63 8.56
C ILE A 32 -8.61 -12.53 7.81
N ALA A 33 -9.90 -12.33 8.11
CA ALA A 33 -10.60 -11.15 7.62
C ALA A 33 -9.79 -9.96 8.11
N ASP A 34 -9.25 -9.17 7.19
CA ASP A 34 -8.51 -7.98 7.54
C ASP A 34 -9.44 -7.07 8.34
N GLU A 35 -8.92 -6.53 9.44
CA GLU A 35 -9.64 -5.57 10.26
C GLU A 35 -10.01 -4.36 9.41
N ALA A 36 -11.25 -3.86 9.55
CA ALA A 36 -11.68 -2.68 8.81
C ALA A 36 -10.81 -1.48 9.18
N VAL A 37 -10.23 -0.82 8.18
CA VAL A 37 -9.40 0.37 8.34
C VAL A 37 -10.19 1.59 7.90
N SER A 38 -10.27 2.60 8.76
CA SER A 38 -10.88 3.89 8.44
C SER A 38 -9.95 4.71 7.55
N TYR A 39 -10.56 5.56 6.72
CA TYR A 39 -9.80 6.53 5.94
C TYR A 39 -10.49 7.90 5.93
N TYR A 40 -9.66 8.94 5.84
CA TYR A 40 -10.04 10.36 5.76
C TYR A 40 -9.18 11.05 4.72
N GLY A 41 -9.78 11.90 3.93
CA GLY A 41 -9.09 12.68 2.91
C GLY A 41 -9.92 13.86 2.45
N LEU A 42 -9.39 14.60 1.49
CA LEU A 42 -10.08 15.69 0.82
C LEU A 42 -10.22 15.37 -0.67
N SER A 43 -11.39 15.54 -1.20
CA SER A 43 -11.61 15.55 -2.64
C SER A 43 -11.08 16.83 -3.28
N ALA A 44 -11.03 16.87 -4.60
CA ALA A 44 -10.49 18.01 -5.35
C ALA A 44 -11.24 19.35 -5.07
N ASP A 45 -12.50 19.29 -4.65
CA ASP A 45 -13.31 20.44 -4.27
C ASP A 45 -13.17 20.82 -2.78
N GLY A 46 -12.32 20.12 -2.02
CA GLY A 46 -12.11 20.34 -0.59
C GLY A 46 -13.13 19.70 0.33
N THR A 47 -14.04 18.87 -0.21
CA THR A 47 -15.01 18.13 0.61
C THR A 47 -14.29 16.98 1.33
N VAL A 48 -14.60 16.79 2.62
CA VAL A 48 -14.08 15.64 3.39
C VAL A 48 -14.67 14.35 2.85
N VAL A 49 -13.79 13.42 2.50
CA VAL A 49 -14.14 12.05 2.12
C VAL A 49 -13.68 11.12 3.22
N SER A 50 -14.57 10.28 3.73
CA SER A 50 -14.22 9.31 4.77
C SER A 50 -15.02 8.03 4.60
N GLY A 51 -14.49 6.95 5.13
CA GLY A 51 -15.12 5.64 5.09
C GLY A 51 -14.28 4.56 5.77
N THR A 52 -14.59 3.32 5.46
CA THR A 52 -13.85 2.14 5.92
C THR A 52 -13.62 1.18 4.77
N VAL A 53 -12.49 0.48 4.79
CA VAL A 53 -12.15 -0.55 3.82
C VAL A 53 -11.75 -1.83 4.55
N THR A 54 -12.15 -2.98 4.01
CA THR A 54 -11.82 -4.32 4.53
C THR A 54 -11.06 -5.17 3.52
N ASP A 55 -11.12 -4.80 2.24
CA ASP A 55 -10.38 -5.47 1.16
C ASP A 55 -9.21 -4.57 0.75
N TYR A 56 -8.05 -4.83 1.33
CA TYR A 56 -6.84 -4.07 1.08
C TYR A 56 -5.60 -4.94 1.15
N THR A 57 -4.53 -4.47 0.56
CA THR A 57 -3.19 -5.08 0.65
C THR A 57 -2.34 -4.29 1.64
N ARG A 58 -1.69 -4.97 2.58
CA ARG A 58 -0.69 -4.33 3.45
C ARG A 58 0.58 -4.05 2.66
N ILE A 59 1.04 -2.82 2.74
CA ILE A 59 2.31 -2.41 2.14
C ILE A 59 3.47 -3.02 2.94
N THR A 60 4.46 -3.51 2.20
CA THR A 60 5.69 -4.09 2.76
C THR A 60 6.93 -3.45 2.14
N SER A 61 8.07 -3.56 2.81
CA SER A 61 9.36 -3.08 2.29
C SER A 61 9.85 -3.81 1.02
N THR A 62 9.22 -4.93 0.67
CA THR A 62 9.58 -5.72 -0.51
C THR A 62 8.70 -5.44 -1.72
N ASP A 63 7.74 -4.54 -1.61
CA ASP A 63 6.87 -4.18 -2.71
C ASP A 63 7.66 -3.54 -3.85
N THR A 64 7.38 -3.97 -5.06
CA THR A 64 7.96 -3.42 -6.29
C THR A 64 6.92 -2.81 -7.21
N ALA A 65 5.65 -3.11 -6.96
CA ALA A 65 4.52 -2.59 -7.72
C ALA A 65 3.26 -2.49 -6.85
N TRP A 66 2.42 -1.49 -7.13
CA TRP A 66 1.10 -1.35 -6.54
C TRP A 66 0.03 -1.23 -7.62
N GLY A 67 -1.13 -1.80 -7.34
CA GLY A 67 -2.31 -1.70 -8.18
C GLY A 67 -2.43 -2.75 -9.27
N ILE A 68 -3.57 -2.71 -9.94
CA ILE A 68 -3.93 -3.59 -11.04
C ILE A 68 -4.48 -2.71 -12.16
N ALA A 69 -3.99 -2.88 -13.38
CA ALA A 69 -4.44 -2.10 -14.53
C ALA A 69 -5.96 -2.13 -14.69
N GLY A 70 -6.56 -0.96 -14.82
CA GLY A 70 -8.01 -0.77 -15.00
C GLY A 70 -8.86 -1.07 -13.76
N LYS A 71 -8.25 -1.24 -12.58
CA LYS A 71 -8.96 -1.47 -11.32
C LYS A 71 -8.64 -0.41 -10.28
N GLU A 72 -9.55 -0.25 -9.34
CA GLU A 72 -9.33 0.43 -8.08
C GLU A 72 -8.82 -0.58 -7.05
N THR A 73 -7.77 -0.23 -6.34
CA THR A 73 -7.13 -1.07 -5.31
C THR A 73 -6.80 -0.26 -4.08
N TRP A 74 -6.88 -0.91 -2.93
CA TRP A 74 -6.59 -0.29 -1.65
C TRP A 74 -5.35 -0.89 -0.99
N TYR A 75 -4.53 -0.03 -0.43
CA TYR A 75 -3.32 -0.38 0.28
C TYR A 75 -3.29 0.29 1.64
N VAL A 76 -2.67 -0.36 2.62
CA VAL A 76 -2.50 0.18 3.97
C VAL A 76 -1.03 0.14 4.35
N ALA A 77 -0.50 1.30 4.69
CA ALA A 77 0.83 1.45 5.27
C ALA A 77 0.72 1.46 6.80
N ASP A 78 1.36 0.50 7.46
CA ASP A 78 1.36 0.31 8.91
C ASP A 78 2.78 0.03 9.39
N GLY A 79 3.48 1.07 9.80
CA GLY A 79 4.87 0.98 10.29
C GLY A 79 5.84 1.88 9.55
N ASN A 80 7.15 1.70 9.85
CA ASN A 80 8.23 2.56 9.37
C ASN A 80 9.16 1.73 8.49
N PHE A 81 9.18 2.01 7.19
CA PHE A 81 9.99 1.25 6.24
C PHE A 81 10.21 2.00 4.92
N GLY A 82 11.22 1.55 4.18
CA GLY A 82 11.49 1.99 2.82
C GLY A 82 10.99 1.00 1.78
N ILE A 83 10.55 1.49 0.63
CA ILE A 83 10.09 0.72 -0.51
C ILE A 83 10.91 1.10 -1.75
N GLY A 84 11.08 0.16 -2.65
CA GLY A 84 11.83 0.35 -3.87
C GLY A 84 13.34 0.21 -3.65
N THR A 85 14.09 0.51 -4.69
CA THR A 85 15.55 0.48 -4.70
C THR A 85 16.09 1.74 -5.33
N THR A 86 17.38 2.00 -5.16
CA THR A 86 18.04 3.14 -5.82
C THR A 86 18.05 3.06 -7.36
N THR A 87 17.69 1.91 -7.92
CA THR A 87 17.74 1.65 -9.37
C THR A 87 16.38 1.52 -10.03
N ASN A 88 15.35 1.10 -9.27
CA ASN A 88 14.03 0.86 -9.83
C ASN A 88 12.97 1.63 -9.04
N PRO A 89 12.15 2.46 -9.71
CA PRO A 89 11.01 3.09 -9.09
C PRO A 89 9.93 2.05 -8.72
N LEU A 90 9.02 2.43 -7.85
CA LEU A 90 7.81 1.66 -7.57
C LEU A 90 6.88 1.73 -8.79
N ASP A 91 6.51 0.58 -9.37
CA ASP A 91 5.60 0.52 -10.52
C ASP A 91 4.14 0.68 -10.08
N LEU A 92 3.42 1.62 -10.69
CA LEU A 92 2.03 1.92 -10.35
C LEU A 92 1.09 1.53 -11.50
N LYS A 93 -0.02 0.83 -11.20
CA LYS A 93 -1.01 0.37 -12.16
C LYS A 93 -2.43 0.68 -11.73
N GLY A 94 -3.22 1.27 -12.64
CA GLY A 94 -4.63 1.58 -12.36
C GLY A 94 -4.82 2.64 -11.28
N ASN A 95 -5.91 2.53 -10.50
CA ASN A 95 -6.25 3.49 -9.45
C ASN A 95 -5.87 2.93 -8.09
N VAL A 96 -4.87 3.52 -7.45
CA VAL A 96 -4.33 3.07 -6.16
C VAL A 96 -4.72 4.06 -5.06
N ASN A 97 -5.39 3.56 -4.04
CA ASN A 97 -5.71 4.30 -2.82
C ASN A 97 -4.81 3.79 -1.68
N VAL A 98 -4.11 4.67 -1.01
CA VAL A 98 -3.19 4.34 0.07
C VAL A 98 -3.64 5.00 1.36
N ILE A 99 -3.88 4.21 2.38
CA ILE A 99 -4.16 4.70 3.74
C ILE A 99 -2.86 4.65 4.54
N LEU A 100 -2.43 5.80 5.02
CA LEU A 100 -1.31 5.92 5.94
C LEU A 100 -1.86 5.86 7.36
N LYS A 101 -1.56 4.78 8.10
CA LYS A 101 -1.95 4.66 9.50
C LYS A 101 -1.26 5.71 10.35
N ASN A 102 -1.85 6.02 11.48
CA ASN A 102 -1.33 7.02 12.41
C ASN A 102 0.09 6.67 12.85
N GLY A 103 1.03 7.55 12.55
CA GLY A 103 2.45 7.37 12.86
C GLY A 103 3.23 6.47 11.90
N ALA A 104 2.62 5.99 10.81
CA ALA A 104 3.38 5.27 9.78
C ALA A 104 4.32 6.23 9.04
N GLU A 105 5.54 5.78 8.75
CA GLU A 105 6.54 6.52 7.98
C GLU A 105 7.05 5.66 6.83
N VAL A 106 6.71 6.04 5.61
CA VAL A 106 7.08 5.31 4.40
C VAL A 106 8.00 6.16 3.53
N SER A 107 9.14 5.63 3.15
CA SER A 107 10.05 6.24 2.19
C SER A 107 10.03 5.47 0.88
N VAL A 108 9.67 6.12 -0.22
CA VAL A 108 9.71 5.51 -1.56
C VAL A 108 10.99 5.96 -2.27
N TRP A 109 11.90 5.01 -2.47
CA TRP A 109 13.18 5.25 -3.15
C TRP A 109 12.99 5.26 -4.66
N ASN A 110 13.71 6.17 -5.32
CA ASN A 110 13.69 6.36 -6.78
C ASN A 110 12.29 6.71 -7.34
N GLY A 111 11.37 7.13 -6.47
CA GLY A 111 10.05 7.63 -6.86
C GLY A 111 9.07 6.53 -7.33
N ILE A 112 8.07 7.00 -8.05
CA ILE A 112 7.00 6.16 -8.60
C ILE A 112 7.01 6.30 -10.12
N ALA A 113 6.86 5.18 -10.83
CA ALA A 113 6.64 5.14 -12.27
C ALA A 113 5.30 4.47 -12.57
N GLY A 114 4.60 4.93 -13.60
CA GLY A 114 3.35 4.31 -14.05
C GLY A 114 2.79 5.05 -15.25
N THR A 115 2.06 4.31 -16.09
CA THR A 115 1.33 4.86 -17.23
C THR A 115 -0.15 4.61 -16.98
N ASP A 116 -0.99 5.61 -17.20
CA ASP A 116 -2.45 5.54 -16.97
C ASP A 116 -2.81 5.05 -15.54
N ALA A 117 -2.05 5.55 -14.57
CA ALA A 117 -2.24 5.23 -13.17
C ALA A 117 -2.47 6.48 -12.33
N THR A 118 -3.26 6.35 -11.27
CA THR A 118 -3.48 7.39 -10.27
C THR A 118 -3.16 6.85 -8.89
N ILE A 119 -2.68 7.74 -8.00
CA ILE A 119 -2.50 7.41 -6.60
C ILE A 119 -3.18 8.47 -5.74
N THR A 120 -3.93 8.01 -4.75
CA THR A 120 -4.58 8.88 -3.77
C THR A 120 -4.17 8.45 -2.38
N PHE A 121 -3.77 9.43 -1.56
CA PHE A 121 -3.38 9.19 -0.18
C PHE A 121 -4.46 9.64 0.79
N TYR A 122 -4.70 8.81 1.79
CA TYR A 122 -5.63 9.05 2.88
C TYR A 122 -4.91 8.90 4.21
N SER A 123 -5.38 9.59 5.24
CA SER A 123 -5.03 9.33 6.64
C SER A 123 -5.98 8.28 7.26
N GLU A 124 -5.55 7.62 8.32
CA GLU A 124 -6.43 6.73 9.11
C GLU A 124 -7.42 7.52 9.96
N SER A 125 -7.10 8.76 10.34
CA SER A 125 -7.95 9.63 11.15
C SER A 125 -7.85 11.09 10.73
N GLU A 126 -8.82 11.91 11.17
CA GLU A 126 -8.81 13.37 10.93
C GLU A 126 -7.70 14.09 11.66
N SER A 127 -7.30 13.60 12.83
CA SER A 127 -6.42 14.30 13.77
C SER A 127 -4.95 13.85 13.71
N ALA A 128 -4.67 12.73 13.07
CA ALA A 128 -3.33 12.20 12.96
C ALA A 128 -3.17 11.44 11.64
N SER A 129 -1.97 11.49 11.08
CA SER A 129 -1.65 10.79 9.83
C SER A 129 -0.27 10.15 9.92
N GLY A 130 -0.01 9.23 9.00
CA GLY A 130 1.34 8.84 8.66
C GLY A 130 1.99 9.82 7.68
N VAL A 131 3.23 9.58 7.37
CA VAL A 131 4.04 10.36 6.43
C VAL A 131 4.52 9.44 5.31
N ILE A 132 4.47 9.94 4.08
CA ILE A 132 5.14 9.31 2.95
C ILE A 132 6.11 10.29 2.32
N GLY A 133 7.35 9.86 2.14
CA GLY A 133 8.40 10.63 1.49
C GLY A 133 8.83 9.97 0.17
N PHE A 134 9.05 10.78 -0.84
CA PHE A 134 9.60 10.31 -2.13
C PHE A 134 11.03 10.79 -2.24
N ILE A 135 11.96 9.85 -2.39
CA ILE A 135 13.40 10.11 -2.51
C ILE A 135 13.77 9.85 -3.97
N GLY A 136 14.06 10.92 -4.70
CA GLY A 136 14.52 10.82 -6.09
C GLY A 136 15.88 10.12 -6.20
N ALA A 137 16.18 9.57 -7.38
CA ALA A 137 17.54 9.17 -7.70
C ALA A 137 18.47 10.40 -7.63
N THR A 138 19.69 10.22 -7.13
CA THR A 138 20.75 11.23 -7.32
C THR A 138 20.92 11.39 -8.82
N GLY A 139 20.70 12.60 -9.33
CA GLY A 139 21.02 12.90 -10.73
C GLY A 139 22.48 12.52 -10.99
N ASP A 140 22.74 11.98 -12.17
CA ASP A 140 24.13 11.81 -12.61
C ASP A 140 24.85 13.15 -12.44
N ASP A 141 26.00 13.14 -11.78
CA ASP A 141 26.86 14.33 -11.70
C ASP A 141 27.07 14.78 -13.13
N GLY A 142 26.57 15.97 -13.45
CA GLY A 142 26.77 16.55 -14.78
C GLY A 142 28.26 16.49 -15.09
N GLY A 143 28.62 15.73 -16.13
CA GLY A 143 30.03 15.55 -16.50
C GLY A 143 30.70 16.93 -16.59
N TRP A 144 31.77 17.11 -15.86
CA TRP A 144 32.62 18.28 -16.00
C TRP A 144 33.07 18.33 -17.47
N GLY A 145 32.59 19.33 -18.19
CA GLY A 145 33.07 19.56 -19.54
C GLY A 145 34.60 19.71 -19.47
N THR A 146 35.29 18.77 -20.06
CA THR A 146 36.73 18.93 -20.33
C THR A 146 36.84 20.12 -21.23
N THR A 147 37.37 21.22 -20.71
CA THR A 147 37.86 22.33 -21.53
C THR A 147 38.99 21.78 -22.39
N GLU A 148 38.69 21.49 -23.66
CA GLU A 148 39.80 21.31 -24.63
C GLU A 148 40.62 22.59 -24.64
N SER A 149 41.86 22.46 -24.19
CA SER A 149 42.88 23.48 -24.45
C SER A 149 43.07 23.52 -25.95
N GLY A 150 42.70 24.63 -26.59
CA GLY A 150 42.99 24.83 -27.98
C GLY A 150 44.51 24.76 -28.23
N PRO A 151 44.94 24.44 -29.45
CA PRO A 151 46.35 24.38 -29.78
C PRO A 151 46.98 25.75 -29.62
N ASP A 152 48.09 25.79 -28.87
CA ASP A 152 48.96 26.96 -28.81
C ASP A 152 49.56 27.22 -30.23
N GLU A 153 49.28 28.37 -30.79
CA GLU A 153 49.99 28.91 -31.93
C GLU A 153 51.31 29.63 -31.46
#